data_7d0acfa8c6ed230dba377723fcbbf15a
#
_entry.id   7d0acfa8c6ed230dba377723fcbbf15a
#
_cell.length_a   1.000
_cell.length_b   1.000
_cell.length_c   1.000
_cell.angle_alpha   90.00
_cell.angle_beta   90.00
_cell.angle_gamma   90.00
#
_symmetry.space_group_name_H-M   'P 1'
#
loop_
_entity.id
_entity.type
_entity.pdbx_description
1 polymer ?
#
loop_
_entity_poly.entity_id
_entity_poly.type
_entity_poly.pdbx_seq_one_letter_code
_entity_poly.pdbx_strand_id
1 'polypeptide(L)'
;MLPDGRGIPFLKALRGRGDVTPVIILTALDQVSDRIEGLNAGADDYMVKPFDLAELSARIGSVARRYVGNPNPLITLGPLEIDIAARSILKDGRPVVLTAREWVLFEAFLQRPGQLLSKSQLEERLYSFDTEVDSNAIEVHVSRLRKKLGAHVIETERGLGYRLGRP
;
A
#
# COMPACT_ATOMS: atom_id res chain seq x y z
N MET A 1 -20.10 -10.30 -17.23
CA MET A 1 -20.04 -10.17 -18.71
C MET A 1 -19.80 -8.71 -18.98
N LEU A 2 -18.80 -8.37 -19.80
CA LEU A 2 -18.57 -7.00 -20.23
C LEU A 2 -19.53 -6.70 -21.39
N PRO A 3 -19.92 -5.41 -21.62
CA PRO A 3 -20.83 -5.06 -22.72
C PRO A 3 -20.32 -5.53 -24.08
N ASP A 4 -19.01 -5.54 -24.26
CA ASP A 4 -18.34 -5.77 -25.54
C ASP A 4 -17.69 -7.17 -25.67
N GLY A 5 -18.01 -8.12 -24.75
CA GLY A 5 -17.48 -9.47 -24.84
C GLY A 5 -17.12 -10.12 -23.52
N ARG A 6 -16.34 -11.21 -23.59
CA ARG A 6 -15.86 -11.95 -22.42
C ARG A 6 -14.50 -11.45 -21.96
N GLY A 7 -14.31 -11.25 -20.66
CA GLY A 7 -13.07 -10.72 -20.06
C GLY A 7 -11.85 -11.63 -20.27
N ILE A 8 -12.02 -12.96 -20.26
CA ILE A 8 -10.91 -13.92 -20.43
C ILE A 8 -10.25 -13.83 -21.81
N PRO A 9 -11.00 -13.84 -22.95
CA PRO A 9 -10.42 -13.62 -24.26
C PRO A 9 -9.69 -12.27 -24.38
N PHE A 10 -10.23 -11.20 -23.80
CA PHE A 10 -9.57 -9.91 -23.75
C PHE A 10 -8.23 -9.97 -23.01
N LEU A 11 -8.19 -10.65 -21.85
CA LEU A 11 -6.98 -10.83 -21.07
C LEU A 11 -5.92 -11.64 -21.84
N LYS A 12 -6.34 -12.73 -22.51
CA LYS A 12 -5.45 -13.53 -23.36
C LYS A 12 -4.84 -12.68 -24.48
N ALA A 13 -5.65 -11.83 -25.13
CA ALA A 13 -5.16 -10.91 -26.16
C ALA A 13 -4.18 -9.86 -25.61
N LEU A 14 -4.44 -9.34 -24.41
CA LEU A 14 -3.56 -8.42 -23.70
C LEU A 14 -2.18 -9.07 -23.44
N ARG A 15 -2.18 -10.27 -22.88
CA ARG A 15 -0.96 -11.03 -22.59
C ARG A 15 -0.22 -11.45 -23.87
N GLY A 16 -0.94 -11.79 -24.94
CA GLY A 16 -0.36 -12.10 -26.24
C GLY A 16 0.38 -10.95 -26.91
N ARG A 17 0.12 -9.71 -26.49
CA ARG A 17 0.85 -8.49 -26.91
C ARG A 17 2.08 -8.20 -26.02
N GLY A 18 2.37 -9.05 -25.04
CA GLY A 18 3.43 -8.81 -24.06
C GLY A 18 3.07 -7.78 -22.97
N ASP A 19 1.79 -7.40 -22.85
CA ASP A 19 1.35 -6.47 -21.82
C ASP A 19 1.33 -7.18 -20.46
N VAL A 20 2.07 -6.64 -19.53
CA VAL A 20 2.24 -7.17 -18.16
C VAL A 20 1.41 -6.40 -17.12
N THR A 21 0.54 -5.48 -17.56
CA THR A 21 -0.35 -4.72 -16.66
C THR A 21 -1.07 -5.67 -15.70
N PRO A 22 -1.07 -5.40 -14.38
CA PRO A 22 -1.74 -6.25 -13.41
C PRO A 22 -3.25 -6.26 -13.62
N VAL A 23 -3.85 -7.44 -13.54
CA VAL A 23 -5.27 -7.63 -13.79
C VAL A 23 -5.89 -8.47 -12.67
N ILE A 24 -6.93 -7.92 -12.03
CA ILE A 24 -7.81 -8.65 -11.12
C ILE A 24 -9.15 -8.90 -11.82
N ILE A 25 -9.60 -10.15 -11.89
CA ILE A 25 -10.89 -10.49 -12.45
C ILE A 25 -11.96 -10.39 -11.35
N LEU A 26 -12.99 -9.55 -11.59
CA LEU A 26 -14.17 -9.42 -10.73
C LEU A 26 -15.38 -10.01 -11.46
N THR A 27 -15.97 -11.09 -10.95
CA THR A 27 -17.01 -11.84 -11.65
C THR A 27 -18.09 -12.41 -10.73
N ALA A 28 -19.22 -12.77 -11.30
CA ALA A 28 -20.26 -13.55 -10.59
C ALA A 28 -20.06 -15.07 -10.71
N LEU A 29 -19.07 -15.52 -11.49
CA LEU A 29 -18.76 -16.93 -11.66
C LEU A 29 -17.94 -17.44 -10.47
N ASP A 30 -18.45 -18.44 -9.76
CA ASP A 30 -17.90 -18.94 -8.49
C ASP A 30 -17.24 -20.32 -8.60
N GLN A 31 -17.39 -20.99 -9.77
CA GLN A 31 -16.82 -22.31 -9.94
C GLN A 31 -15.29 -22.30 -9.94
N VAL A 32 -14.72 -23.35 -9.38
CA VAL A 32 -13.26 -23.54 -9.33
C VAL A 32 -12.65 -23.56 -10.74
N SER A 33 -13.35 -24.16 -11.72
CA SER A 33 -12.94 -24.16 -13.13
C SER A 33 -12.80 -22.76 -13.71
N ASP A 34 -13.73 -21.85 -13.42
CA ASP A 34 -13.70 -20.47 -13.91
C ASP A 34 -12.51 -19.69 -13.32
N ARG A 35 -12.23 -19.93 -12.04
CA ARG A 35 -11.06 -19.33 -11.35
C ARG A 35 -9.75 -19.82 -11.96
N ILE A 36 -9.64 -21.13 -12.20
CA ILE A 36 -8.46 -21.73 -12.83
C ILE A 36 -8.29 -21.18 -14.25
N GLU A 37 -9.36 -21.06 -15.04
CA GLU A 37 -9.30 -20.50 -16.38
C GLU A 37 -8.84 -19.04 -16.36
N GLY A 38 -9.37 -18.21 -15.45
CA GLY A 38 -8.98 -16.81 -15.30
C GLY A 38 -7.50 -16.63 -14.94
N LEU A 39 -7.01 -17.39 -13.97
CA LEU A 39 -5.61 -17.36 -13.54
C LEU A 39 -4.68 -17.88 -14.65
N ASN A 40 -5.03 -18.97 -15.35
CA ASN A 40 -4.26 -19.49 -16.47
C ASN A 40 -4.26 -18.55 -17.69
N ALA A 41 -5.28 -17.71 -17.82
CA ALA A 41 -5.30 -16.65 -18.85
C ALA A 41 -4.32 -15.49 -18.55
N GLY A 42 -3.70 -15.49 -17.37
CA GLY A 42 -2.71 -14.48 -16.95
C GLY A 42 -3.29 -13.40 -16.03
N ALA A 43 -4.41 -13.66 -15.34
CA ALA A 43 -4.87 -12.79 -14.25
C ALA A 43 -3.94 -12.92 -13.04
N ASP A 44 -3.72 -11.80 -12.34
CA ASP A 44 -2.91 -11.75 -11.13
C ASP A 44 -3.70 -12.13 -9.89
N ASP A 45 -5.03 -11.94 -9.93
CA ASP A 45 -5.97 -12.40 -8.90
C ASP A 45 -7.39 -12.56 -9.48
N TYR A 46 -8.26 -13.23 -8.72
CA TYR A 46 -9.64 -13.54 -9.12
C TYR A 46 -10.56 -13.40 -7.91
N MET A 47 -11.67 -12.66 -8.05
CA MET A 47 -12.59 -12.37 -6.97
C MET A 47 -14.04 -12.51 -7.40
N VAL A 48 -14.84 -13.20 -6.59
CA VAL A 48 -16.26 -13.49 -6.88
C VAL A 48 -17.15 -12.43 -6.23
N LYS A 49 -18.15 -11.98 -6.95
CA LYS A 49 -19.22 -11.09 -6.45
C LYS A 49 -20.28 -11.90 -5.69
N PRO A 50 -20.84 -11.38 -4.57
CA PRO A 50 -20.51 -10.12 -3.91
C PRO A 50 -19.20 -10.19 -3.14
N PHE A 51 -18.45 -9.08 -3.05
CA PHE A 51 -17.18 -8.98 -2.32
C PHE A 51 -17.18 -7.77 -1.39
N ASP A 52 -16.37 -7.84 -0.36
CA ASP A 52 -16.11 -6.71 0.54
C ASP A 52 -15.10 -5.73 -0.08
N LEU A 53 -15.35 -4.42 0.07
CA LEU A 53 -14.46 -3.39 -0.46
C LEU A 53 -13.08 -3.39 0.21
N ALA A 54 -13.02 -3.77 1.49
CA ALA A 54 -11.74 -3.88 2.19
C ALA A 54 -10.93 -5.07 1.65
N GLU A 55 -11.59 -6.19 1.31
CA GLU A 55 -10.93 -7.33 0.65
C GLU A 55 -10.41 -6.92 -0.73
N LEU A 56 -11.22 -6.25 -1.56
CA LEU A 56 -10.77 -5.75 -2.86
C LEU A 56 -9.57 -4.83 -2.74
N SER A 57 -9.60 -3.89 -1.80
CA SER A 57 -8.48 -2.96 -1.54
C SER A 57 -7.20 -3.70 -1.15
N ALA A 58 -7.30 -4.71 -0.28
CA ALA A 58 -6.16 -5.52 0.12
C ALA A 58 -5.56 -6.31 -1.05
N ARG A 59 -6.39 -6.86 -1.94
CA ARG A 59 -5.97 -7.60 -3.14
C ARG A 59 -5.33 -6.68 -4.17
N ILE A 60 -5.90 -5.49 -4.43
CA ILE A 60 -5.29 -4.48 -5.30
C ILE A 60 -3.89 -4.13 -4.77
N GLY A 61 -3.75 -3.87 -3.47
CA GLY A 61 -2.46 -3.61 -2.85
C GLY A 61 -1.46 -4.76 -3.03
N SER A 62 -1.91 -6.00 -2.89
CA SER A 62 -1.07 -7.20 -3.09
C SER A 62 -0.58 -7.33 -4.52
N VAL A 63 -1.48 -7.16 -5.50
CA VAL A 63 -1.16 -7.26 -6.93
C VAL A 63 -0.25 -6.12 -7.37
N ALA A 64 -0.53 -4.88 -6.93
CA ALA A 64 0.28 -3.72 -7.25
C ALA A 64 1.73 -3.86 -6.75
N ARG A 65 1.94 -4.42 -5.55
CA ARG A 65 3.29 -4.67 -5.02
C ARG A 65 4.08 -5.63 -5.90
N ARG A 66 3.46 -6.70 -6.42
CA ARG A 66 4.11 -7.65 -7.34
C ARG A 66 4.50 -7.00 -8.66
N TYR A 67 3.68 -6.08 -9.15
CA TYR A 67 3.92 -5.40 -10.43
C TYR A 67 5.09 -4.41 -10.39
N VAL A 68 5.28 -3.71 -9.28
CA VAL A 68 6.40 -2.74 -9.12
C VAL A 68 7.77 -3.44 -9.04
N GLY A 69 7.82 -4.75 -9.25
CA GLY A 69 9.08 -5.52 -9.32
C GLY A 69 9.74 -5.75 -7.97
N ASN A 70 9.02 -5.51 -6.88
CA ASN A 70 9.48 -5.83 -5.54
C ASN A 70 8.65 -7.00 -4.97
N PRO A 71 9.04 -8.26 -5.22
CA PRO A 71 8.37 -9.43 -4.66
C PRO A 71 8.54 -9.50 -3.13
N ASN A 72 9.45 -8.70 -2.59
CA ASN A 72 9.71 -8.61 -1.17
C ASN A 72 9.04 -7.33 -0.63
N PRO A 73 8.07 -7.42 0.28
CA PRO A 73 7.43 -6.27 0.89
C PRO A 73 8.38 -5.45 1.80
N LEU A 74 9.64 -5.83 1.86
CA LEU A 74 10.66 -5.18 2.67
C LEU A 74 11.18 -3.93 1.98
N ILE A 75 10.90 -2.79 2.57
CA ILE A 75 11.52 -1.52 2.21
C ILE A 75 12.73 -1.33 3.12
N THR A 76 13.90 -1.16 2.53
CA THR A 76 15.11 -0.80 3.28
C THR A 76 15.28 0.72 3.26
N LEU A 77 15.34 1.33 4.44
CA LEU A 77 15.56 2.75 4.62
C LEU A 77 16.67 2.97 5.68
N GLY A 78 17.92 3.06 5.22
CA GLY A 78 19.08 3.05 6.11
C GLY A 78 19.10 1.81 7.00
N PRO A 79 19.10 1.95 8.35
CA PRO A 79 19.10 0.81 9.27
C PRO A 79 17.73 0.14 9.44
N LEU A 80 16.70 0.62 8.73
CA LEU A 80 15.33 0.12 8.85
C LEU A 80 15.03 -0.90 7.75
N GLU A 81 14.48 -2.03 8.16
CA GLU A 81 13.81 -3.02 7.30
C GLU A 81 12.31 -2.98 7.62
N ILE A 82 11.50 -2.62 6.65
CA ILE A 82 10.08 -2.33 6.83
C ILE A 82 9.27 -3.28 5.99
N ASP A 83 8.44 -4.09 6.63
CA ASP A 83 7.42 -4.91 5.99
C ASP A 83 6.06 -4.22 6.15
N ILE A 84 5.57 -3.61 5.05
CA ILE A 84 4.29 -2.91 5.06
C ILE A 84 3.13 -3.91 5.21
N ALA A 85 3.22 -5.10 4.62
CA ALA A 85 2.16 -6.08 4.65
C ALA A 85 1.99 -6.70 6.05
N ALA A 86 3.12 -7.01 6.71
CA ALA A 86 3.12 -7.53 8.08
C ALA A 86 3.01 -6.42 9.14
N ARG A 87 3.08 -5.14 8.74
CA ARG A 87 3.18 -3.98 9.65
C ARG A 87 4.29 -4.16 10.68
N SER A 88 5.45 -4.59 10.22
CA SER A 88 6.62 -4.82 11.08
C SER A 88 7.81 -3.99 10.64
N ILE A 89 8.61 -3.55 11.59
CA ILE A 89 9.84 -2.79 11.36
C ILE A 89 10.94 -3.40 12.20
N LEU A 90 12.08 -3.64 11.58
CA LEU A 90 13.34 -3.90 12.26
C LEU A 90 14.25 -2.69 12.10
N LYS A 91 14.92 -2.28 13.16
CA LYS A 91 15.98 -1.28 13.17
C LYS A 91 17.25 -1.93 13.70
N ASP A 92 18.28 -1.99 12.88
CA ASP A 92 19.51 -2.73 13.20
C ASP A 92 19.21 -4.17 13.66
N GLY A 93 18.26 -4.86 12.99
CA GLY A 93 17.81 -6.21 13.31
C GLY A 93 16.93 -6.33 14.57
N ARG A 94 16.58 -5.23 15.24
CA ARG A 94 15.73 -5.23 16.44
C ARG A 94 14.32 -4.73 16.11
N PRO A 95 13.26 -5.40 16.62
CA PRO A 95 11.89 -4.99 16.34
C PRO A 95 11.56 -3.63 16.95
N VAL A 96 10.90 -2.78 16.16
CA VAL A 96 10.36 -1.49 16.59
C VAL A 96 8.84 -1.52 16.48
N VAL A 97 8.17 -1.22 17.59
CA VAL A 97 6.70 -1.23 17.66
C VAL A 97 6.17 0.19 17.45
N LEU A 98 5.34 0.34 16.40
CA LEU A 98 4.55 1.56 16.17
C LEU A 98 3.11 1.35 16.65
N THR A 99 2.51 2.42 17.17
CA THR A 99 1.05 2.44 17.40
C THR A 99 0.30 2.50 16.07
N ALA A 100 -0.99 2.20 16.08
CA ALA A 100 -1.82 2.26 14.86
C ALA A 100 -1.76 3.64 14.19
N ARG A 101 -1.85 4.74 14.96
CA ARG A 101 -1.74 6.11 14.43
C ARG A 101 -0.34 6.43 13.86
N GLU A 102 0.71 5.97 14.51
CA GLU A 102 2.08 6.11 14.00
C GLU A 102 2.27 5.35 12.68
N TRP A 103 1.66 4.15 12.55
CA TRP A 103 1.67 3.39 11.30
C TRP A 103 0.98 4.13 10.18
N VAL A 104 -0.23 4.65 10.40
CA VAL A 104 -1.00 5.41 9.39
C VAL A 104 -0.17 6.56 8.83
N LEU A 105 0.50 7.31 9.69
CA LEU A 105 1.35 8.42 9.26
C LEU A 105 2.62 7.93 8.55
N PHE A 106 3.28 6.92 9.09
CA PHE A 106 4.52 6.41 8.49
C PHE A 106 4.27 5.79 7.11
N GLU A 107 3.17 5.04 6.97
CA GLU A 107 2.74 4.48 5.70
C GLU A 107 2.43 5.56 4.65
N ALA A 108 1.86 6.71 5.04
CA ALA A 108 1.62 7.83 4.13
C ALA A 108 2.93 8.34 3.51
N PHE A 109 4.01 8.40 4.28
CA PHE A 109 5.35 8.76 3.79
C PHE A 109 5.96 7.69 2.90
N LEU A 110 5.80 6.40 3.25
CA LEU A 110 6.33 5.28 2.48
C LEU A 110 5.66 5.11 1.12
N GLN A 111 4.36 5.43 1.03
CA GLN A 111 3.61 5.39 -0.23
C GLN A 111 4.02 6.48 -1.21
N ARG A 112 4.65 7.55 -0.73
CA ARG A 112 5.02 8.74 -1.52
C ARG A 112 6.45 9.17 -1.21
N PRO A 113 7.46 8.33 -1.49
CA PRO A 113 8.85 8.63 -1.14
C PRO A 113 9.33 9.90 -1.85
N GLY A 114 9.92 10.81 -1.05
CA GLY A 114 10.42 12.10 -1.54
C GLY A 114 9.37 13.19 -1.77
N GLN A 115 8.06 12.86 -1.69
CA GLN A 115 6.99 13.85 -1.79
C GLN A 115 6.80 14.57 -0.45
N LEU A 116 6.61 15.88 -0.53
CA LEU A 116 6.24 16.70 0.62
C LEU A 116 4.75 16.52 0.92
N LEU A 117 4.41 16.16 2.15
CA LEU A 117 3.04 16.05 2.65
C LEU A 117 2.78 17.22 3.59
N SER A 118 1.74 18.00 3.31
CA SER A 118 1.31 19.08 4.19
C SER A 118 0.73 18.54 5.50
N LYS A 119 0.71 19.39 6.53
CA LYS A 119 0.09 19.05 7.81
C LYS A 119 -1.39 18.64 7.61
N SER A 120 -2.14 19.37 6.81
CA SER A 120 -3.55 19.07 6.52
C SER A 120 -3.76 17.71 5.84
N GLN A 121 -2.87 17.33 4.90
CA GLN A 121 -2.92 16.01 4.27
C GLN A 121 -2.66 14.86 5.25
N LEU A 122 -1.77 15.08 6.22
CA LEU A 122 -1.48 14.10 7.27
C LEU A 122 -2.62 14.02 8.31
N GLU A 123 -3.21 15.17 8.65
CA GLU A 123 -4.41 15.23 9.51
C GLU A 123 -5.58 14.48 8.86
N GLU A 124 -5.87 14.71 7.58
CA GLU A 124 -6.92 14.01 6.85
C GLU A 124 -6.74 12.49 6.90
N ARG A 125 -5.49 12.00 6.79
CA ARG A 125 -5.18 10.58 6.94
C ARG A 125 -5.47 10.05 8.34
N LEU A 126 -5.17 10.81 9.39
CA LEU A 126 -5.49 10.44 10.76
C LEU A 126 -7.00 10.50 11.04
N TYR A 127 -7.70 11.52 10.54
CA TYR A 127 -9.16 11.64 10.71
C TYR A 127 -9.93 10.50 10.02
N SER A 128 -9.47 10.02 8.88
CA SER A 128 -10.07 8.85 8.23
C SER A 128 -9.90 7.55 9.03
N PHE A 129 -8.97 7.54 9.98
CA PHE A 129 -8.69 6.41 10.85
C PHE A 129 -9.34 6.54 12.24
N ASP A 130 -9.46 7.79 12.75
CA ASP A 130 -9.98 8.08 14.10
C ASP A 130 -10.59 9.48 14.15
N THR A 131 -11.77 9.60 14.74
CA THR A 131 -12.56 10.87 14.77
C THR A 131 -12.04 11.89 15.78
N GLU A 132 -11.17 11.51 16.71
CA GLU A 132 -10.59 12.42 17.71
C GLU A 132 -9.10 12.67 17.43
N VAL A 133 -8.79 13.76 16.74
CA VAL A 133 -7.41 14.21 16.49
C VAL A 133 -7.21 15.60 17.05
N ASP A 134 -6.31 15.72 18.02
CA ASP A 134 -5.88 17.02 18.57
C ASP A 134 -5.13 17.85 17.53
N SER A 135 -5.24 19.17 17.62
CA SER A 135 -4.60 20.14 16.69
C SER A 135 -3.07 20.01 16.56
N ASN A 136 -2.40 19.38 17.51
CA ASN A 136 -0.95 19.15 17.51
C ASN A 136 -0.59 17.67 17.32
N ALA A 137 -1.52 16.84 16.88
CA ALA A 137 -1.31 15.39 16.78
C ALA A 137 -0.19 15.04 15.81
N ILE A 138 -0.07 15.75 14.69
CA ILE A 138 0.96 15.49 13.67
C ILE A 138 2.36 15.69 14.23
N GLU A 139 2.62 16.82 14.87
CA GLU A 139 3.91 17.14 15.46
C GLU A 139 4.33 16.12 16.51
N VAL A 140 3.37 15.71 17.35
CA VAL A 140 3.61 14.71 18.39
C VAL A 140 3.93 13.35 17.78
N HIS A 141 3.17 12.91 16.78
CA HIS A 141 3.42 11.63 16.13
C HIS A 141 4.70 11.63 15.30
N VAL A 142 5.01 12.71 14.58
CA VAL A 142 6.30 12.86 13.87
C VAL A 142 7.48 12.82 14.86
N SER A 143 7.36 13.50 16.00
CA SER A 143 8.38 13.43 17.04
C SER A 143 8.59 12.02 17.59
N ARG A 144 7.51 11.27 17.83
CA ARG A 144 7.56 9.88 18.29
C ARG A 144 8.15 8.94 17.23
N LEU A 145 7.77 9.12 15.97
CA LEU A 145 8.35 8.36 14.84
C LEU A 145 9.85 8.58 14.75
N ARG A 146 10.30 9.83 14.82
CA ARG A 146 11.75 10.16 14.83
C ARG A 146 12.49 9.53 15.99
N LYS A 147 11.89 9.53 17.18
CA LYS A 147 12.49 8.90 18.36
C LYS A 147 12.66 7.39 18.19
N LYS A 148 11.68 6.72 17.58
CA LYS A 148 11.69 5.27 17.38
C LYS A 148 12.54 4.84 16.19
N LEU A 149 12.37 5.51 15.06
CA LEU A 149 12.95 5.10 13.77
C LEU A 149 14.30 5.76 13.49
N GLY A 150 14.49 6.98 13.98
CA GLY A 150 15.68 7.80 13.75
C GLY A 150 15.31 9.22 13.35
N ALA A 151 16.14 10.20 13.75
CA ALA A 151 15.85 11.62 13.57
C ALA A 151 15.70 12.03 12.09
N HIS A 152 16.41 11.34 11.19
CA HIS A 152 16.45 11.67 9.76
C HIS A 152 15.37 10.97 8.93
N VAL A 153 14.59 10.06 9.52
CA VAL A 153 13.57 9.28 8.78
C VAL A 153 12.44 10.17 8.26
N ILE A 154 12.11 11.24 8.96
CA ILE A 154 11.13 12.23 8.51
C ILE A 154 11.80 13.61 8.59
N GLU A 155 11.88 14.32 7.48
CA GLU A 155 12.36 15.69 7.39
C GLU A 155 11.21 16.68 7.49
N THR A 156 11.47 17.86 8.10
CA THR A 156 10.52 18.97 8.15
C THR A 156 10.93 20.04 7.17
N GLU A 157 10.03 20.42 6.29
CA GLU A 157 10.16 21.62 5.47
C GLU A 157 9.32 22.73 6.13
N ARG A 158 10.00 23.70 6.74
CA ARG A 158 9.31 24.74 7.53
C ARG A 158 8.26 25.48 6.71
N GLY A 159 7.03 25.54 7.24
CA GLY A 159 5.90 26.20 6.60
C GLY A 159 5.22 25.39 5.48
N LEU A 160 5.78 24.25 5.06
CA LEU A 160 5.27 23.45 3.95
C LEU A 160 4.81 22.06 4.39
N GLY A 161 5.52 21.40 5.29
CA GLY A 161 5.12 20.06 5.75
C GLY A 161 6.28 19.14 6.07
N TYR A 162 6.08 17.86 5.78
CA TYR A 162 7.00 16.77 6.11
C TYR A 162 7.20 15.86 4.90
N ARG A 163 8.36 15.24 4.82
CA ARG A 163 8.66 14.22 3.81
C ARG A 163 9.47 13.07 4.41
N LEU A 164 9.48 11.94 3.72
CA LEU A 164 10.41 10.86 4.04
C LEU A 164 11.84 11.37 3.79
N GLY A 165 12.70 11.23 4.79
CA GLY A 165 14.11 11.55 4.68
C GLY A 165 14.82 10.60 3.72
N ARG A 166 15.92 11.04 3.15
CA ARG A 166 16.81 10.19 2.37
C ARG A 166 17.75 9.46 3.33
N PRO A 167 17.98 8.14 3.12
CA PRO A 167 18.95 7.38 3.90
C PRO A 167 20.36 7.88 3.73
#